data_49b942b6ce507dd763760e9c10a32c6f
#
_entry.id   49b942b6ce507dd763760e9c10a32c6f
#
_cell.length_a   1.000
_cell.length_b   1.000
_cell.length_c   1.000
_cell.angle_alpha   90.00
_cell.angle_beta   90.00
_cell.angle_gamma   90.00
#
_symmetry.space_group_name_H-M   'P 1'
#
loop_
_entity.id
_entity.type
_entity.pdbx_description
1 polymer ?
#
loop_
_entity_poly.entity_id
_entity_poly.type
_entity_poly.pdbx_seq_one_letter_code
_entity_poly.pdbx_strand_id
1 'polypeptide(L)'
;MSFSLILQGCSGETSPQNDTPPAAEEPQGAQDEQGTQDEQGTYVTPAFRTASFHDSLAETNGIMFIDTSAVSEGYVAAAGYSESRLKFQVVYGDSKYNYDLPGDGTPKVFPLQSGNGYYSFRIMENIVDNKYALAFESAADVMLQSEFEPYLRPNIYVNYSETSECVKKCGEFAAKSDNVAEIITKVYDFVCSSVKYDYEKAGGELSMYEPKPDETMKTGKGICLDYASLAASMLRSQGIPTKLIFGYVAPNDTYHAWNMFYTEETGWVSVKFKIDENNWNRLDLTFSANGSDSSFIGDGTNYADVYQY
;
A
#
# COMPACT_ATOMS: atom_id res chain seq x y z
N MET A 1 -9.45 -29.16 8.13
CA MET A 1 -10.63 -29.29 7.21
C MET A 1 -10.36 -28.32 6.07
N SER A 2 -10.12 -28.86 4.88
CA SER A 2 -9.74 -28.05 3.70
C SER A 2 -11.02 -27.51 3.05
N PHE A 3 -11.09 -26.20 2.87
CA PHE A 3 -12.10 -25.59 2.01
C PHE A 3 -11.49 -25.32 0.63
N SER A 4 -11.97 -26.07 -0.36
CA SER A 4 -11.67 -25.85 -1.78
C SER A 4 -12.69 -24.88 -2.37
N LEU A 5 -12.24 -23.74 -2.88
CA LEU A 5 -13.05 -22.88 -3.74
C LEU A 5 -12.71 -23.20 -5.20
N ILE A 6 -13.69 -23.67 -5.94
CA ILE A 6 -13.60 -23.97 -7.37
C ILE A 6 -14.08 -22.74 -8.13
N LEU A 7 -13.21 -22.14 -8.95
CA LEU A 7 -13.59 -21.16 -9.96
C LEU A 7 -13.68 -21.85 -11.32
N GLN A 8 -14.89 -21.98 -11.85
CA GLN A 8 -15.17 -22.47 -13.19
C GLN A 8 -15.00 -21.35 -14.23
N GLY A 9 -14.09 -21.58 -15.18
CA GLY A 9 -13.96 -20.76 -16.37
C GLY A 9 -15.02 -21.12 -17.41
N CYS A 10 -15.63 -20.11 -18.03
CA CYS A 10 -16.49 -20.23 -19.18
C CYS A 10 -15.68 -20.16 -20.48
N SER A 11 -15.68 -21.22 -21.26
CA SER A 11 -15.39 -21.19 -22.69
C SER A 11 -16.69 -21.43 -23.47
N GLY A 12 -16.99 -20.51 -24.38
CA GLY A 12 -18.12 -20.64 -25.26
C GLY A 12 -17.74 -21.36 -26.58
N GLU A 13 -18.73 -21.99 -27.19
CA GLU A 13 -18.83 -22.08 -28.66
C GLU A 13 -20.21 -22.58 -29.15
N THR A 14 -20.77 -21.77 -30.02
CA THR A 14 -21.50 -21.96 -31.30
C THR A 14 -22.91 -22.51 -31.33
N SER A 15 -23.72 -21.68 -31.97
CA SER A 15 -25.03 -21.89 -32.57
C SER A 15 -24.98 -22.86 -33.78
N PRO A 16 -26.08 -23.23 -34.57
CA PRO A 16 -27.44 -22.73 -34.57
C PRO A 16 -28.54 -23.82 -34.78
N GLN A 17 -29.83 -23.51 -34.64
CA GLN A 17 -30.89 -23.58 -35.64
C GLN A 17 -32.31 -23.60 -35.05
N ASN A 18 -33.11 -22.72 -35.65
CA ASN A 18 -34.56 -22.61 -35.77
C ASN A 18 -35.44 -23.78 -35.36
N ASP A 19 -36.53 -23.43 -34.63
CA ASP A 19 -37.92 -23.73 -35.02
C ASP A 19 -38.88 -22.98 -34.08
N THR A 20 -39.83 -22.21 -34.68
CA THR A 20 -40.97 -21.55 -34.08
C THR A 20 -42.24 -22.19 -34.70
N PRO A 21 -43.45 -22.06 -34.18
CA PRO A 21 -44.09 -21.71 -32.91
C PRO A 21 -45.13 -22.77 -32.43
N PRO A 22 -46.10 -22.51 -31.53
CA PRO A 22 -47.03 -21.41 -31.50
C PRO A 22 -47.35 -20.79 -30.11
N ALA A 23 -48.02 -19.65 -30.17
CA ALA A 23 -48.50 -18.82 -29.09
C ALA A 23 -49.55 -19.47 -28.18
N ALA A 24 -49.51 -19.19 -26.87
CA ALA A 24 -50.67 -19.18 -25.98
C ALA A 24 -50.39 -18.29 -24.77
N GLU A 25 -51.21 -17.25 -24.64
CA GLU A 25 -51.80 -16.62 -23.45
C GLU A 25 -50.94 -16.19 -22.28
N GLU A 26 -50.91 -14.87 -22.06
CA GLU A 26 -50.53 -14.17 -20.83
C GLU A 26 -51.42 -14.56 -19.65
N PRO A 27 -50.85 -14.57 -18.43
CA PRO A 27 -51.51 -13.96 -17.29
C PRO A 27 -50.70 -12.78 -16.75
N GLN A 28 -51.44 -11.70 -16.55
CA GLN A 28 -51.03 -10.49 -15.86
C GLN A 28 -50.61 -10.75 -14.41
N GLY A 29 -49.56 -10.06 -13.98
CA GLY A 29 -49.50 -9.54 -12.63
C GLY A 29 -48.66 -10.31 -11.64
N ALA A 30 -47.41 -9.91 -11.53
CA ALA A 30 -46.76 -9.64 -10.24
C ALA A 30 -45.49 -8.83 -10.52
N GLN A 31 -45.53 -7.56 -10.24
CA GLN A 31 -44.35 -6.74 -10.11
C GLN A 31 -43.66 -7.17 -8.79
N ASP A 32 -42.77 -8.13 -8.88
CA ASP A 32 -41.78 -8.33 -7.84
C ASP A 32 -40.69 -7.25 -8.04
N GLU A 33 -40.88 -6.13 -7.36
CA GLU A 33 -39.77 -5.26 -6.99
C GLU A 33 -38.87 -6.05 -6.03
N GLN A 34 -38.02 -6.90 -6.59
CA GLN A 34 -36.82 -7.34 -5.86
C GLN A 34 -35.89 -6.15 -5.77
N GLY A 35 -36.11 -5.32 -4.76
CA GLY A 35 -35.09 -4.45 -4.23
C GLY A 35 -33.90 -5.35 -3.85
N THR A 36 -32.80 -5.19 -4.58
CA THR A 36 -31.50 -5.71 -4.16
C THR A 36 -31.24 -5.08 -2.80
N GLN A 37 -31.51 -5.82 -1.73
CA GLN A 37 -30.98 -5.50 -0.42
C GLN A 37 -29.47 -5.56 -0.62
N ASP A 38 -28.80 -4.41 -0.53
CA ASP A 38 -27.34 -4.34 -0.43
C ASP A 38 -26.95 -5.18 0.78
N GLU A 39 -26.42 -6.38 0.57
CA GLU A 39 -26.00 -7.26 1.65
C GLU A 39 -24.87 -6.56 2.40
N GLN A 40 -25.17 -6.18 3.63
CA GLN A 40 -24.20 -5.56 4.53
C GLN A 40 -23.30 -6.68 5.07
N GLY A 41 -21.99 -6.55 4.91
CA GLY A 41 -21.01 -7.47 5.48
C GLY A 41 -20.91 -7.37 7.01
N THR A 42 -20.25 -8.32 7.61
CA THR A 42 -20.08 -8.44 9.08
C THR A 42 -18.73 -7.90 9.56
N TYR A 43 -17.82 -7.48 8.66
CA TYR A 43 -16.53 -6.92 9.03
C TYR A 43 -16.68 -5.61 9.82
N VAL A 44 -15.97 -5.52 10.95
CA VAL A 44 -15.95 -4.33 11.79
C VAL A 44 -14.63 -3.60 11.59
N THR A 45 -14.67 -2.45 10.94
CA THR A 45 -13.49 -1.59 10.75
C THR A 45 -12.96 -1.10 12.10
N PRO A 46 -11.68 -1.32 12.44
CA PRO A 46 -11.07 -0.77 13.64
C PRO A 46 -11.00 0.76 13.63
N ALA A 47 -10.70 1.37 14.79
CA ALA A 47 -10.47 2.80 14.88
C ALA A 47 -9.35 3.25 13.92
N PHE A 48 -9.60 4.35 13.21
CA PHE A 48 -8.64 4.90 12.26
C PHE A 48 -7.35 5.35 12.97
N ARG A 49 -6.22 4.98 12.42
CA ARG A 49 -4.90 5.31 12.97
C ARG A 49 -4.27 6.45 12.17
N THR A 50 -3.94 7.53 12.87
CA THR A 50 -3.28 8.70 12.30
C THR A 50 -1.79 8.68 12.55
N ALA A 51 -1.05 9.53 11.84
CA ALA A 51 0.31 9.91 12.17
C ALA A 51 0.44 11.44 12.01
N SER A 52 1.06 12.07 12.98
CA SER A 52 1.12 13.53 13.08
C SER A 52 2.49 14.01 13.54
N PHE A 53 2.85 15.21 13.18
CA PHE A 53 3.98 15.94 13.73
C PHE A 53 3.50 16.85 14.86
N HIS A 54 4.17 16.81 16.02
CA HIS A 54 3.85 17.60 17.18
C HIS A 54 4.97 18.61 17.44
N ASP A 55 4.83 19.80 16.90
CA ASP A 55 5.82 20.87 16.98
C ASP A 55 6.30 21.16 18.40
N SER A 56 5.38 21.18 19.37
CA SER A 56 5.70 21.43 20.78
C SER A 56 6.46 20.32 21.49
N LEU A 57 6.55 19.13 20.90
CA LEU A 57 7.26 17.97 21.44
C LEU A 57 8.55 17.66 20.65
N ALA A 58 8.74 18.34 19.52
CA ALA A 58 9.90 18.13 18.69
C ALA A 58 11.18 18.70 19.31
N GLU A 59 12.26 17.94 19.27
CA GLU A 59 13.60 18.45 19.50
C GLU A 59 14.03 19.32 18.33
N THR A 60 14.72 20.44 18.59
CA THR A 60 15.05 21.40 17.54
C THR A 60 16.32 22.20 17.80
N ASN A 61 16.98 22.63 16.73
CA ASN A 61 18.03 23.64 16.75
C ASN A 61 17.54 25.01 16.22
N GLY A 62 16.22 25.17 16.06
CA GLY A 62 15.57 26.41 15.56
C GLY A 62 15.19 26.37 14.09
N ILE A 63 15.80 25.51 13.26
CA ILE A 63 15.51 25.33 11.84
C ILE A 63 15.28 23.86 11.44
N MET A 64 15.73 22.92 12.26
CA MET A 64 15.52 21.48 12.08
C MET A 64 14.75 20.94 13.26
N PHE A 65 13.80 20.06 13.02
CA PHE A 65 12.87 19.54 14.02
C PHE A 65 12.73 18.02 13.87
N ILE A 66 12.83 17.28 14.96
CA ILE A 66 12.60 15.84 15.03
C ILE A 66 11.64 15.56 16.18
N ASP A 67 10.47 15.03 15.88
CA ASP A 67 9.45 14.64 16.86
C ASP A 67 9.48 13.13 17.07
N THR A 68 9.98 12.72 18.25
CA THR A 68 10.06 11.32 18.70
C THR A 68 8.93 10.94 19.64
N SER A 69 7.93 11.80 19.85
CA SER A 69 6.87 11.57 20.84
C SER A 69 5.97 10.36 20.53
N ALA A 70 5.95 9.90 19.27
CA ALA A 70 5.10 8.82 18.80
C ALA A 70 5.88 7.55 18.39
N VAL A 71 7.12 7.37 18.88
CA VAL A 71 7.95 6.21 18.50
C VAL A 71 7.33 4.88 18.93
N SER A 72 6.58 4.81 20.02
CA SER A 72 5.83 3.61 20.44
C SER A 72 4.66 3.28 19.51
N GLU A 73 4.20 4.24 18.73
CA GLU A 73 3.19 4.11 17.69
C GLU A 73 3.77 3.77 16.31
N GLY A 74 5.08 3.50 16.26
CA GLY A 74 5.77 3.00 15.08
C GLY A 74 6.22 4.05 14.09
N TYR A 75 6.30 5.33 14.47
CA TYR A 75 6.81 6.37 13.58
C TYR A 75 7.58 7.48 14.30
N VAL A 76 8.38 8.20 13.53
CA VAL A 76 9.03 9.46 13.88
C VAL A 76 8.62 10.50 12.85
N ALA A 77 8.55 11.78 13.24
CA ALA A 77 8.28 12.84 12.28
C ALA A 77 9.42 13.87 12.30
N ALA A 78 9.66 14.52 11.15
CA ALA A 78 10.69 15.53 11.03
C ALA A 78 10.25 16.65 10.07
N ALA A 79 10.80 17.84 10.30
CA ALA A 79 10.67 19.00 9.44
C ALA A 79 12.00 19.78 9.42
N GLY A 80 12.24 20.54 8.36
CA GLY A 80 13.46 21.35 8.28
C GLY A 80 13.32 22.51 7.32
N TYR A 81 14.04 23.60 7.62
CA TYR A 81 14.15 24.77 6.73
C TYR A 81 15.57 24.83 6.19
N SER A 82 15.73 24.78 4.88
CA SER A 82 17.02 24.91 4.17
C SER A 82 16.80 25.22 2.71
N GLU A 83 17.69 26.05 2.14
CA GLU A 83 17.82 26.27 0.69
C GLU A 83 18.48 25.06 0.00
N SER A 84 19.23 24.23 0.77
CA SER A 84 19.88 23.03 0.29
C SER A 84 18.95 21.81 0.40
N ARG A 85 19.23 20.78 -0.39
CA ARG A 85 18.48 19.50 -0.28
C ARG A 85 18.71 18.89 1.11
N LEU A 86 17.63 18.46 1.72
CA LEU A 86 17.66 17.73 2.98
C LEU A 86 17.36 16.24 2.76
N LYS A 87 18.00 15.41 3.59
CA LYS A 87 17.68 13.99 3.77
C LYS A 87 17.38 13.74 5.22
N PHE A 88 16.42 12.85 5.47
CA PHE A 88 16.19 12.30 6.79
C PHE A 88 16.66 10.86 6.83
N GLN A 89 17.41 10.48 7.85
CA GLN A 89 17.91 9.12 8.05
C GLN A 89 17.31 8.53 9.34
N VAL A 90 16.72 7.36 9.20
CA VAL A 90 16.36 6.49 10.33
C VAL A 90 17.45 5.41 10.42
N VAL A 91 18.19 5.38 11.50
CA VAL A 91 19.32 4.48 11.72
C VAL A 91 19.02 3.51 12.84
N TYR A 92 19.17 2.22 12.58
CA TYR A 92 18.99 1.13 13.54
C TYR A 92 20.14 0.12 13.37
N GLY A 93 21.05 0.04 14.33
CA GLY A 93 22.27 -0.75 14.18
C GLY A 93 23.06 -0.34 12.93
N ASP A 94 23.30 -1.29 12.04
CA ASP A 94 23.99 -1.07 10.77
C ASP A 94 23.03 -0.63 9.64
N SER A 95 21.73 -0.73 9.85
CA SER A 95 20.71 -0.38 8.86
C SER A 95 20.46 1.11 8.83
N LYS A 96 20.36 1.69 7.60
CA LYS A 96 20.07 3.10 7.37
C LYS A 96 19.01 3.25 6.30
N TYR A 97 17.91 3.87 6.69
CA TYR A 97 16.84 4.24 5.77
C TYR A 97 16.96 5.73 5.46
N ASN A 98 17.08 6.06 4.17
CA ASN A 98 17.27 7.42 3.70
C ASN A 98 16.01 7.90 2.99
N TYR A 99 15.50 9.04 3.42
CA TYR A 99 14.33 9.68 2.86
C TYR A 99 14.65 11.09 2.40
N ASP A 100 13.92 11.58 1.41
CA ASP A 100 13.94 13.00 1.10
C ASP A 100 13.13 13.77 2.15
N LEU A 101 13.62 14.95 2.55
CA LEU A 101 12.92 15.85 3.46
C LEU A 101 12.79 17.20 2.77
N PRO A 102 11.56 17.77 2.66
CA PRO A 102 11.38 19.12 2.15
C PRO A 102 12.13 20.17 2.97
N GLY A 103 12.71 21.15 2.32
CA GLY A 103 13.41 22.26 2.97
C GLY A 103 12.53 23.46 3.29
N ASP A 104 11.21 23.34 3.11
CA ASP A 104 10.22 24.40 3.33
C ASP A 104 9.51 24.35 4.69
N GLY A 105 9.94 23.44 5.56
CA GLY A 105 9.35 23.21 6.87
C GLY A 105 8.13 22.30 6.87
N THR A 106 7.70 21.75 5.72
CA THR A 106 6.62 20.78 5.64
C THR A 106 7.00 19.50 6.37
N PRO A 107 6.28 19.10 7.45
CA PRO A 107 6.63 17.90 8.18
C PRO A 107 6.35 16.64 7.39
N LYS A 108 7.20 15.61 7.61
CA LYS A 108 7.05 14.27 7.06
C LYS A 108 7.10 13.24 8.17
N VAL A 109 6.39 12.13 7.96
CA VAL A 109 6.32 10.98 8.86
C VAL A 109 7.07 9.80 8.27
N PHE A 110 7.90 9.15 9.09
CA PHE A 110 8.77 8.07 8.70
C PHE A 110 8.53 6.84 9.59
N PRO A 111 8.37 5.63 9.03
CA PRO A 111 8.08 4.44 9.81
C PRO A 111 9.31 3.90 10.54
N LEU A 112 9.09 3.22 11.67
CA LEU A 112 10.12 2.55 12.48
C LEU A 112 10.07 1.04 12.23
N GLN A 113 10.43 0.63 11.03
CA GLN A 113 10.23 -0.72 10.50
C GLN A 113 11.23 -1.77 10.99
N SER A 114 12.23 -1.41 11.78
CA SER A 114 13.24 -2.35 12.31
C SER A 114 12.88 -2.94 13.68
N GLY A 115 11.67 -2.66 14.20
CA GLY A 115 11.19 -3.19 15.47
C GLY A 115 11.70 -2.44 16.70
N ASN A 116 11.70 -3.11 17.86
CA ASN A 116 12.12 -2.53 19.13
C ASN A 116 13.63 -2.35 19.19
N GLY A 117 14.10 -1.26 19.81
CA GLY A 117 15.52 -1.02 20.08
C GLY A 117 15.91 0.45 19.98
N TYR A 118 17.20 0.72 19.99
CA TYR A 118 17.75 2.07 19.94
C TYR A 118 17.84 2.57 18.50
N TYR A 119 17.23 3.72 18.24
CA TYR A 119 17.26 4.42 16.96
C TYR A 119 17.98 5.76 17.09
N SER A 120 18.69 6.14 16.02
CA SER A 120 19.20 7.48 15.80
C SER A 120 18.52 8.07 14.57
N PHE A 121 18.10 9.33 14.67
CA PHE A 121 17.36 10.09 13.66
C PHE A 121 18.21 11.29 13.26
N ARG A 122 18.51 11.42 11.96
CA ARG A 122 19.42 12.43 11.46
C ARG A 122 18.83 13.22 10.33
N ILE A 123 18.87 14.55 10.43
CA ILE A 123 18.67 15.44 9.30
C ILE A 123 20.03 15.76 8.70
N MET A 124 20.17 15.41 7.43
CA MET A 124 21.40 15.57 6.67
C MET A 124 21.19 16.67 5.62
N GLU A 125 22.09 17.63 5.53
CA GLU A 125 22.03 18.75 4.59
C GLU A 125 23.07 18.56 3.48
N ASN A 126 22.65 18.80 2.24
CA ASN A 126 23.53 18.69 1.09
C ASN A 126 24.59 19.80 1.08
N ILE A 127 25.86 19.41 0.90
CA ILE A 127 26.97 20.34 0.80
C ILE A 127 27.36 20.54 -0.67
N VAL A 128 27.56 19.45 -1.40
CA VAL A 128 27.94 19.47 -2.81
C VAL A 128 27.63 18.10 -3.45
N ASP A 129 27.12 18.08 -4.64
CA ASP A 129 26.75 16.87 -5.37
C ASP A 129 25.83 15.95 -4.52
N ASN A 130 26.27 14.72 -4.25
CA ASN A 130 25.59 13.76 -3.38
C ASN A 130 26.25 13.64 -2.00
N LYS A 131 27.00 14.65 -1.54
CA LYS A 131 27.61 14.68 -0.23
C LYS A 131 26.74 15.48 0.74
N TYR A 132 26.50 14.89 1.89
CA TYR A 132 25.66 15.45 2.94
C TYR A 132 26.44 15.54 4.25
N ALA A 133 26.20 16.59 5.03
CA ALA A 133 26.66 16.73 6.40
C ALA A 133 25.51 16.57 7.38
N LEU A 134 25.83 16.18 8.59
CA LEU A 134 24.87 16.15 9.68
C LEU A 134 24.47 17.58 10.08
N ALA A 135 23.19 17.92 9.93
CA ALA A 135 22.65 19.20 10.33
C ALA A 135 22.00 19.14 11.72
N PHE A 136 21.31 18.03 12.03
CA PHE A 136 20.67 17.81 13.33
C PHE A 136 20.48 16.32 13.59
N GLU A 137 20.53 15.92 14.86
CA GLU A 137 20.36 14.52 15.28
C GLU A 137 19.55 14.45 16.58
N SER A 138 18.69 13.45 16.68
CA SER A 138 17.99 13.00 17.87
C SER A 138 18.04 11.48 17.96
N ALA A 139 17.63 10.90 19.08
CA ALA A 139 17.62 9.45 19.28
C ALA A 139 16.52 9.03 20.25
N ALA A 140 16.08 7.79 20.15
CA ALA A 140 15.12 7.21 21.09
C ALA A 140 15.30 5.71 21.25
N ASP A 141 14.99 5.21 22.44
CA ASP A 141 14.73 3.80 22.68
C ASP A 141 13.28 3.50 22.30
N VAL A 142 13.08 2.75 21.24
CA VAL A 142 11.76 2.41 20.68
C VAL A 142 11.25 1.13 21.30
N MET A 143 10.05 1.19 21.86
CA MET A 143 9.25 0.02 22.26
C MET A 143 7.88 0.16 21.64
N LEU A 144 7.66 -0.56 20.57
CA LEU A 144 6.40 -0.52 19.80
C LEU A 144 5.26 -1.09 20.64
N GLN A 145 4.09 -0.48 20.58
CA GLN A 145 2.85 -1.02 21.16
C GLN A 145 2.47 -2.36 20.53
N SER A 146 2.76 -2.52 19.23
CA SER A 146 2.65 -3.75 18.46
C SER A 146 3.66 -3.72 17.32
N GLU A 147 4.17 -4.87 16.91
CA GLU A 147 5.06 -5.00 15.73
C GLU A 147 4.40 -4.52 14.42
N PHE A 148 3.08 -4.40 14.40
CA PHE A 148 2.30 -3.94 13.25
C PHE A 148 2.17 -2.41 13.16
N GLU A 149 2.48 -1.65 14.23
CA GLU A 149 2.25 -0.19 14.27
C GLU A 149 2.85 0.57 13.08
N PRO A 150 4.09 0.30 12.62
CA PRO A 150 4.66 1.00 11.46
C PRO A 150 3.89 0.75 10.16
N TYR A 151 3.09 -0.31 10.10
CA TYR A 151 2.39 -0.80 8.90
C TYR A 151 0.88 -0.58 8.94
N LEU A 152 0.41 0.21 9.92
CA LEU A 152 -1.01 0.53 10.14
C LEU A 152 -1.30 2.03 10.02
N ARG A 153 -0.27 2.85 9.79
CA ARG A 153 -0.37 4.31 9.78
C ARG A 153 0.09 4.91 8.46
N PRO A 154 -0.35 6.14 8.12
CA PRO A 154 0.23 6.87 7.01
C PRO A 154 1.72 7.19 7.24
N ASN A 155 2.47 7.25 6.17
CA ASN A 155 3.86 7.68 6.15
C ASN A 155 4.20 8.31 4.79
N ILE A 156 5.47 8.71 4.58
CA ILE A 156 5.92 9.40 3.37
C ILE A 156 5.57 8.66 2.06
N TYR A 157 5.54 7.32 2.06
CA TYR A 157 5.22 6.53 0.86
C TYR A 157 3.79 5.98 0.84
N VAL A 158 3.08 6.02 1.96
CA VAL A 158 1.70 5.56 2.10
C VAL A 158 0.90 6.70 2.73
N ASN A 159 0.65 7.75 1.93
CA ASN A 159 0.11 9.00 2.42
C ASN A 159 -1.41 9.06 2.24
N TYR A 160 -2.14 9.02 3.35
CA TYR A 160 -3.60 9.10 3.38
C TYR A 160 -4.08 9.73 4.70
N SER A 161 -5.32 10.18 4.70
CA SER A 161 -6.03 10.68 5.87
C SER A 161 -7.43 10.05 5.95
N GLU A 162 -8.11 10.22 7.05
CA GLU A 162 -9.49 9.74 7.20
C GLU A 162 -10.45 10.31 6.14
N THR A 163 -10.14 11.48 5.60
CA THR A 163 -10.95 12.14 4.57
C THR A 163 -10.57 11.78 3.13
N SER A 164 -9.50 11.00 2.94
CA SER A 164 -9.04 10.59 1.62
C SER A 164 -10.09 9.77 0.86
N GLU A 165 -10.19 9.98 -0.45
CA GLU A 165 -11.17 9.27 -1.29
C GLU A 165 -10.86 7.77 -1.38
N CYS A 166 -9.58 7.37 -1.40
CA CYS A 166 -9.19 5.97 -1.36
C CYS A 166 -9.61 5.29 -0.04
N VAL A 167 -9.62 6.01 1.09
CA VAL A 167 -10.08 5.52 2.39
C VAL A 167 -11.59 5.31 2.37
N LYS A 168 -12.35 6.30 1.88
CA LYS A 168 -13.82 6.18 1.70
C LYS A 168 -14.18 5.00 0.82
N LYS A 169 -13.46 4.85 -0.30
CA LYS A 169 -13.67 3.73 -1.24
C LYS A 169 -13.42 2.38 -0.58
N CYS A 170 -12.37 2.26 0.23
CA CYS A 170 -12.10 1.03 0.96
C CYS A 170 -13.16 0.76 2.04
N GLY A 171 -13.70 1.79 2.69
CA GLY A 171 -14.81 1.69 3.62
C GLY A 171 -16.07 1.09 2.96
N GLU A 172 -16.36 1.45 1.70
CA GLU A 172 -17.45 0.83 0.93
C GLU A 172 -17.23 -0.67 0.69
N PHE A 173 -15.96 -1.08 0.49
CA PHE A 173 -15.61 -2.49 0.35
C PHE A 173 -15.76 -3.24 1.68
N ALA A 174 -15.25 -2.66 2.77
CA ALA A 174 -15.32 -3.22 4.10
C ALA A 174 -16.77 -3.42 4.56
N ALA A 175 -17.64 -2.43 4.32
CA ALA A 175 -19.05 -2.51 4.66
C ALA A 175 -19.81 -3.67 3.96
N LYS A 176 -19.26 -4.20 2.87
CA LYS A 176 -19.81 -5.32 2.09
C LYS A 176 -18.90 -6.56 2.15
N SER A 177 -18.12 -6.70 3.21
CA SER A 177 -17.21 -7.83 3.42
C SER A 177 -17.41 -8.45 4.78
N ASP A 178 -17.25 -9.77 4.87
CA ASP A 178 -17.35 -10.50 6.12
C ASP A 178 -16.00 -10.67 6.81
N ASN A 179 -14.92 -10.58 6.06
CA ASN A 179 -13.57 -10.83 6.55
C ASN A 179 -12.50 -10.03 5.79
N VAL A 180 -11.29 -10.07 6.35
CA VAL A 180 -10.11 -9.36 5.82
C VAL A 180 -9.75 -9.82 4.40
N ALA A 181 -9.86 -11.11 4.09
CA ALA A 181 -9.49 -11.67 2.79
C ALA A 181 -10.36 -11.10 1.65
N GLU A 182 -11.65 -10.90 1.91
CA GLU A 182 -12.55 -10.26 0.95
C GLU A 182 -12.20 -8.81 0.69
N ILE A 183 -11.84 -8.05 1.73
CA ILE A 183 -11.40 -6.66 1.59
C ILE A 183 -10.14 -6.60 0.75
N ILE A 184 -9.15 -7.44 1.06
CA ILE A 184 -7.89 -7.51 0.30
C ILE A 184 -8.20 -7.82 -1.17
N THR A 185 -9.05 -8.80 -1.45
CA THR A 185 -9.44 -9.16 -2.82
C THR A 185 -10.06 -7.99 -3.55
N LYS A 186 -11.06 -7.31 -2.94
CA LYS A 186 -11.73 -6.15 -3.53
C LYS A 186 -10.78 -4.99 -3.79
N VAL A 187 -9.83 -4.73 -2.87
CA VAL A 187 -8.82 -3.68 -3.04
C VAL A 187 -7.91 -3.96 -4.23
N TYR A 188 -7.35 -5.18 -4.33
CA TYR A 188 -6.46 -5.52 -5.42
C TYR A 188 -7.17 -5.56 -6.78
N ASP A 189 -8.38 -6.10 -6.84
CA ASP A 189 -9.19 -6.11 -8.06
C ASP A 189 -9.52 -4.67 -8.49
N PHE A 190 -9.85 -3.80 -7.55
CA PHE A 190 -10.09 -2.38 -7.82
C PHE A 190 -8.83 -1.69 -8.35
N VAL A 191 -7.69 -1.83 -7.69
CA VAL A 191 -6.44 -1.19 -8.12
C VAL A 191 -6.04 -1.69 -9.50
N CYS A 192 -6.08 -3.00 -9.76
CA CYS A 192 -5.75 -3.59 -11.06
C CYS A 192 -6.67 -3.13 -12.18
N SER A 193 -7.97 -2.97 -11.90
CA SER A 193 -8.94 -2.58 -12.93
C SER A 193 -9.00 -1.08 -13.19
N SER A 194 -8.72 -0.26 -12.17
CA SER A 194 -8.88 1.20 -12.25
C SER A 194 -7.60 1.96 -12.59
N VAL A 195 -6.42 1.39 -12.38
CA VAL A 195 -5.14 2.04 -12.63
C VAL A 195 -4.43 1.40 -13.81
N LYS A 196 -3.91 2.23 -14.74
CA LYS A 196 -3.06 1.82 -15.87
C LYS A 196 -1.62 2.28 -15.63
N TYR A 197 -0.66 1.49 -16.13
CA TYR A 197 0.75 1.86 -15.96
C TYR A 197 1.11 3.11 -16.74
N ASP A 198 1.82 4.01 -16.06
CA ASP A 198 2.28 5.28 -16.61
C ASP A 198 3.75 5.16 -17.04
N TYR A 199 3.96 4.76 -18.30
CA TYR A 199 5.30 4.61 -18.89
C TYR A 199 6.03 5.94 -19.02
N GLU A 200 5.31 7.04 -19.21
CA GLU A 200 5.90 8.39 -19.30
C GLU A 200 6.48 8.79 -17.94
N LYS A 201 5.70 8.63 -16.86
CA LYS A 201 6.15 8.86 -15.49
C LYS A 201 7.30 7.94 -15.11
N ALA A 202 7.25 6.65 -15.48
CA ALA A 202 8.29 5.68 -15.18
C ALA A 202 9.64 6.01 -15.86
N GLY A 203 9.62 6.65 -17.02
CA GLY A 203 10.81 7.12 -17.73
C GLY A 203 11.31 8.50 -17.31
N GLY A 204 10.59 9.17 -16.41
CA GLY A 204 10.90 10.52 -15.93
C GLY A 204 11.84 10.56 -14.73
N GLU A 205 12.08 11.79 -14.24
CA GLU A 205 12.84 12.02 -12.99
C GLU A 205 11.94 11.73 -11.78
N LEU A 206 12.34 10.74 -10.97
CA LEU A 206 11.62 10.29 -9.77
C LEU A 206 12.32 10.69 -8.46
N SER A 207 13.32 11.59 -8.54
CA SER A 207 13.93 12.17 -7.33
C SER A 207 12.88 12.91 -6.51
N MET A 208 12.87 12.69 -5.22
CA MET A 208 11.88 13.26 -4.28
C MET A 208 10.41 12.91 -4.61
N TYR A 209 10.17 11.85 -5.40
CA TYR A 209 8.83 11.46 -5.74
C TYR A 209 8.10 10.86 -4.54
N GLU A 210 6.96 11.45 -4.18
CA GLU A 210 6.04 10.94 -3.17
C GLU A 210 4.72 10.52 -3.85
N PRO A 211 4.27 9.27 -3.68
CA PRO A 211 3.01 8.84 -4.25
C PRO A 211 1.82 9.54 -3.59
N LYS A 212 0.78 9.79 -4.37
CA LYS A 212 -0.47 10.40 -3.93
C LYS A 212 -1.64 9.46 -4.25
N PRO A 213 -2.07 8.62 -3.32
CA PRO A 213 -3.10 7.59 -3.56
C PRO A 213 -4.39 8.13 -4.19
N ASP A 214 -4.91 9.25 -3.68
CA ASP A 214 -6.14 9.86 -4.23
C ASP A 214 -5.96 10.38 -5.67
N GLU A 215 -4.76 10.91 -5.99
CA GLU A 215 -4.44 11.35 -7.35
C GLU A 215 -4.32 10.15 -8.30
N THR A 216 -3.66 9.08 -7.85
CA THR A 216 -3.55 7.83 -8.59
C THR A 216 -4.93 7.24 -8.88
N MET A 217 -5.80 7.19 -7.88
CA MET A 217 -7.18 6.74 -8.05
C MET A 217 -7.96 7.63 -9.01
N LYS A 218 -7.83 8.95 -8.90
CA LYS A 218 -8.54 9.94 -9.74
C LYS A 218 -8.09 9.91 -11.20
N THR A 219 -6.78 9.81 -11.44
CA THR A 219 -6.22 9.82 -12.81
C THR A 219 -6.30 8.46 -13.48
N GLY A 220 -6.40 7.38 -12.71
CA GLY A 220 -6.31 6.01 -13.19
C GLY A 220 -4.97 5.70 -13.84
N LYS A 221 -3.88 6.37 -13.41
CA LYS A 221 -2.52 6.17 -13.92
C LYS A 221 -1.51 6.17 -12.78
N GLY A 222 -0.48 5.31 -12.87
CA GLY A 222 0.60 5.26 -11.91
C GLY A 222 1.73 4.30 -12.29
N ILE A 223 2.85 4.42 -11.58
CA ILE A 223 3.96 3.47 -11.62
C ILE A 223 3.80 2.43 -10.49
N CYS A 224 4.69 1.44 -10.41
CA CYS A 224 4.62 0.38 -9.38
C CYS A 224 4.46 0.94 -7.95
N LEU A 225 5.15 2.04 -7.63
CA LEU A 225 5.05 2.71 -6.34
C LEU A 225 3.65 3.29 -6.07
N ASP A 226 3.00 3.85 -7.09
CA ASP A 226 1.65 4.39 -6.97
C ASP A 226 0.61 3.29 -6.71
N TYR A 227 0.72 2.16 -7.41
CA TYR A 227 -0.13 0.98 -7.18
C TYR A 227 0.03 0.46 -5.76
N ALA A 228 1.28 0.26 -5.32
CA ALA A 228 1.58 -0.25 -3.99
C ALA A 228 1.14 0.72 -2.89
N SER A 229 1.33 2.03 -3.11
CA SER A 229 0.90 3.07 -2.17
C SER A 229 -0.62 3.15 -2.05
N LEU A 230 -1.36 3.11 -3.17
CA LEU A 230 -2.82 3.12 -3.17
C LEU A 230 -3.38 1.90 -2.44
N ALA A 231 -2.90 0.70 -2.78
CA ALA A 231 -3.33 -0.53 -2.11
C ALA A 231 -3.02 -0.51 -0.60
N ALA A 232 -1.81 -0.10 -0.20
CA ALA A 232 -1.44 0.00 1.21
C ALA A 232 -2.28 1.04 1.96
N SER A 233 -2.56 2.19 1.36
CA SER A 233 -3.42 3.24 1.96
C SER A 233 -4.83 2.73 2.22
N MET A 234 -5.40 2.02 1.25
CA MET A 234 -6.72 1.41 1.39
C MET A 234 -6.74 0.35 2.49
N LEU A 235 -5.79 -0.58 2.49
CA LEU A 235 -5.75 -1.68 3.47
C LEU A 235 -5.46 -1.18 4.89
N ARG A 236 -4.45 -0.30 5.07
CA ARG A 236 -4.12 0.27 6.39
C ARG A 236 -5.30 1.04 7.00
N SER A 237 -6.09 1.73 6.17
CA SER A 237 -7.28 2.44 6.62
C SER A 237 -8.35 1.53 7.23
N GLN A 238 -8.32 0.25 6.90
CA GLN A 238 -9.18 -0.78 7.47
C GLN A 238 -8.49 -1.58 8.59
N GLY A 239 -7.35 -1.13 9.09
CA GLY A 239 -6.61 -1.81 10.15
C GLY A 239 -5.88 -3.08 9.70
N ILE A 240 -5.68 -3.28 8.40
CA ILE A 240 -4.95 -4.42 7.85
C ILE A 240 -3.47 -4.04 7.73
N PRO A 241 -2.57 -4.67 8.52
CA PRO A 241 -1.14 -4.35 8.45
C PRO A 241 -0.59 -4.60 7.06
N THR A 242 -0.03 -3.56 6.44
CA THR A 242 0.43 -3.63 5.04
C THR A 242 1.76 -2.94 4.89
N LYS A 243 2.79 -3.67 4.48
CA LYS A 243 4.11 -3.16 4.10
C LYS A 243 4.10 -2.72 2.65
N LEU A 244 4.78 -1.62 2.36
CA LEU A 244 5.21 -1.26 1.03
C LEU A 244 6.70 -1.61 0.92
N ILE A 245 7.07 -2.44 -0.05
CA ILE A 245 8.42 -2.99 -0.19
C ILE A 245 9.03 -2.48 -1.48
N PHE A 246 10.29 -2.08 -1.39
CA PHE A 246 11.15 -1.84 -2.53
C PHE A 246 12.21 -2.93 -2.62
N GLY A 247 12.49 -3.39 -3.81
CA GLY A 247 13.50 -4.40 -4.05
C GLY A 247 13.71 -4.68 -5.53
N TYR A 248 14.47 -5.73 -5.79
CA TYR A 248 14.78 -6.16 -7.16
C TYR A 248 14.03 -7.44 -7.50
N VAL A 249 13.52 -7.50 -8.71
CA VAL A 249 12.74 -8.65 -9.22
C VAL A 249 13.49 -9.31 -10.37
N ALA A 250 13.78 -10.63 -10.23
CA ALA A 250 14.35 -11.43 -11.30
C ALA A 250 13.34 -11.60 -12.46
N PRO A 251 13.81 -11.89 -13.70
CA PRO A 251 15.19 -12.22 -14.05
C PRO A 251 16.10 -11.02 -14.37
N ASN A 252 15.57 -9.81 -14.48
CA ASN A 252 16.30 -8.65 -14.99
C ASN A 252 16.78 -7.70 -13.89
N ASP A 253 16.70 -8.09 -12.62
CA ASP A 253 17.02 -7.22 -11.48
C ASP A 253 16.33 -5.83 -11.59
N THR A 254 15.07 -5.83 -12.01
CA THR A 254 14.30 -4.60 -12.13
C THR A 254 13.92 -4.09 -10.76
N TYR A 255 14.28 -2.84 -10.44
CA TYR A 255 13.85 -2.18 -9.21
C TYR A 255 12.34 -1.98 -9.24
N HIS A 256 11.65 -2.47 -8.21
CA HIS A 256 10.20 -2.55 -8.18
C HIS A 256 9.64 -2.25 -6.80
N ALA A 257 8.35 -1.90 -6.72
CA ALA A 257 7.60 -1.75 -5.48
C ALA A 257 6.42 -2.72 -5.46
N TRP A 258 6.16 -3.32 -4.28
CA TRP A 258 5.03 -4.22 -4.05
C TRP A 258 4.55 -4.15 -2.60
N ASN A 259 3.54 -4.96 -2.26
CA ASN A 259 3.02 -5.02 -0.90
C ASN A 259 3.22 -6.40 -0.27
N MET A 260 3.32 -6.39 1.07
CA MET A 260 2.99 -7.53 1.92
C MET A 260 1.88 -7.10 2.88
N PHE A 261 0.85 -7.91 3.03
CA PHE A 261 -0.18 -7.72 4.05
C PHE A 261 -0.13 -8.86 5.07
N TYR A 262 -0.69 -8.63 6.23
CA TYR A 262 -0.75 -9.62 7.29
C TYR A 262 -2.20 -10.02 7.57
N THR A 263 -2.44 -11.33 7.75
CA THR A 263 -3.66 -11.86 8.35
C THR A 263 -3.28 -12.86 9.44
N GLU A 264 -4.17 -13.04 10.44
CA GLU A 264 -3.93 -14.01 11.52
C GLU A 264 -3.84 -15.45 10.99
N GLU A 265 -4.54 -15.74 9.89
CA GLU A 265 -4.59 -17.09 9.31
C GLU A 265 -3.33 -17.43 8.51
N THR A 266 -2.73 -16.47 7.83
CA THR A 266 -1.65 -16.72 6.85
C THR A 266 -0.31 -16.12 7.25
N GLY A 267 -0.27 -15.23 8.25
CA GLY A 267 0.89 -14.41 8.51
C GLY A 267 1.12 -13.35 7.40
N TRP A 268 2.38 -12.98 7.16
CA TRP A 268 2.74 -12.04 6.10
C TRP A 268 2.70 -12.69 4.72
N VAL A 269 1.97 -12.05 3.81
CA VAL A 269 1.73 -12.50 2.44
C VAL A 269 2.14 -11.40 1.46
N SER A 270 2.97 -11.76 0.48
CA SER A 270 3.40 -10.85 -0.60
C SER A 270 2.39 -10.81 -1.73
N VAL A 271 2.06 -9.61 -2.20
CA VAL A 271 1.24 -9.39 -3.40
C VAL A 271 1.93 -8.42 -4.34
N LYS A 272 1.99 -8.79 -5.62
CA LYS A 272 2.63 -8.03 -6.68
C LYS A 272 1.64 -7.69 -7.77
N PHE A 273 1.83 -6.52 -8.35
CA PHE A 273 1.14 -6.14 -9.58
C PHE A 273 2.02 -6.53 -10.76
N LYS A 274 1.52 -7.43 -11.63
CA LYS A 274 2.24 -7.82 -12.86
C LYS A 274 2.05 -6.75 -13.92
N ILE A 275 3.15 -6.27 -14.49
CA ILE A 275 3.15 -5.44 -15.69
C ILE A 275 3.13 -6.37 -16.90
N ASP A 276 2.05 -6.37 -17.66
CA ASP A 276 2.01 -6.96 -19.01
C ASP A 276 1.92 -5.81 -20.03
N GLU A 277 2.59 -5.91 -21.16
CA GLU A 277 2.64 -4.87 -22.20
C GLU A 277 1.24 -4.42 -22.68
N ASN A 278 0.20 -5.24 -22.46
CA ASN A 278 -1.16 -4.96 -22.88
C ASN A 278 -2.20 -4.91 -21.76
N ASN A 279 -1.91 -5.46 -20.57
CA ASN A 279 -2.83 -5.45 -19.43
C ASN A 279 -2.08 -5.65 -18.11
N TRP A 280 -2.47 -4.89 -17.08
CA TRP A 280 -2.07 -5.16 -15.72
C TRP A 280 -2.96 -6.26 -15.15
N ASN A 281 -2.34 -7.38 -14.80
CA ASN A 281 -3.00 -8.47 -14.12
C ASN A 281 -2.45 -8.59 -12.70
N ARG A 282 -3.34 -8.87 -11.77
CA ARG A 282 -3.00 -9.27 -10.42
C ARG A 282 -2.16 -10.54 -10.48
N LEU A 283 -0.96 -10.53 -9.92
CA LEU A 283 -0.20 -11.72 -9.64
C LEU A 283 -0.36 -12.04 -8.16
N ASP A 284 -1.27 -12.94 -7.86
CA ASP A 284 -1.47 -13.46 -6.52
C ASP A 284 -0.50 -14.61 -6.27
N LEU A 285 0.47 -14.37 -5.39
CA LEU A 285 1.51 -15.35 -5.08
C LEU A 285 1.08 -16.38 -4.04
N THR A 286 -0.05 -16.20 -3.39
CA THR A 286 -0.39 -16.98 -2.21
C THR A 286 -1.71 -17.73 -2.30
N PHE A 287 -2.64 -17.25 -3.11
CA PHE A 287 -3.87 -18.00 -3.37
C PHE A 287 -3.68 -19.15 -4.37
N SER A 288 -2.51 -19.25 -4.99
CA SER A 288 -2.14 -20.33 -5.91
C SER A 288 -1.53 -21.55 -5.24
N ALA A 289 -1.73 -21.76 -3.95
CA ALA A 289 -1.41 -23.07 -3.33
C ALA A 289 -2.17 -24.24 -3.98
N ASN A 290 -3.04 -23.97 -4.95
CA ASN A 290 -3.74 -24.98 -5.75
C ASN A 290 -3.83 -24.57 -7.24
N GLY A 291 -2.72 -24.70 -7.98
CA GLY A 291 -2.81 -25.14 -9.38
C GLY A 291 -2.87 -24.09 -10.48
N SER A 292 -2.19 -22.97 -10.41
CA SER A 292 -1.88 -22.17 -11.59
C SER A 292 -0.38 -22.14 -11.85
N ASP A 293 -0.06 -22.16 -13.14
CA ASP A 293 1.24 -22.35 -13.77
C ASP A 293 2.43 -21.77 -12.95
N SER A 294 3.22 -22.67 -12.38
CA SER A 294 4.35 -22.39 -11.49
C SER A 294 5.53 -21.69 -12.17
N SER A 295 5.44 -21.38 -13.46
CA SER A 295 6.54 -20.77 -14.23
C SER A 295 6.73 -19.28 -13.94
N PHE A 296 5.78 -18.62 -13.27
CA PHE A 296 5.84 -17.20 -12.90
C PHE A 296 5.80 -16.94 -11.40
N ILE A 297 5.60 -17.96 -10.60
CA ILE A 297 5.60 -17.90 -9.16
C ILE A 297 6.92 -18.49 -8.69
N GLY A 298 7.95 -17.67 -8.58
CA GLY A 298 9.13 -18.09 -7.83
C GLY A 298 8.71 -18.40 -6.39
N ASP A 299 9.35 -19.37 -5.78
CA ASP A 299 9.20 -19.81 -4.39
C ASP A 299 9.57 -18.73 -3.34
N GLY A 300 9.56 -17.44 -3.72
CA GLY A 300 10.02 -16.32 -2.91
C GLY A 300 11.53 -16.15 -2.87
N THR A 301 12.31 -17.06 -3.42
CA THR A 301 13.80 -17.01 -3.37
C THR A 301 14.40 -16.05 -4.41
N ASN A 302 13.62 -15.58 -5.37
CA ASN A 302 14.07 -14.70 -6.47
C ASN A 302 13.95 -13.21 -6.17
N TYR A 303 13.76 -12.84 -4.89
CA TYR A 303 13.51 -11.46 -4.47
C TYR A 303 14.51 -11.04 -3.42
N ALA A 304 15.17 -9.93 -3.66
CA ALA A 304 15.96 -9.24 -2.65
C ALA A 304 15.18 -8.03 -2.17
N ASP A 305 14.51 -8.18 -1.02
CA ASP A 305 13.91 -7.05 -0.32
C ASP A 305 15.04 -6.11 0.10
N VAL A 306 14.99 -4.86 -0.37
CA VAL A 306 16.00 -3.87 -0.01
C VAL A 306 15.47 -2.97 1.10
N TYR A 307 14.21 -2.55 1.01
CA TYR A 307 13.56 -1.69 2.00
C TYR A 307 12.10 -2.10 2.22
N GLN A 308 11.64 -2.01 3.47
CA GLN A 308 10.23 -2.19 3.88
C GLN A 308 9.74 -0.88 4.52
N TYR A 309 8.51 -0.44 4.16
CA TYR A 309 7.91 0.80 4.64
C TYR A 309 6.46 0.61 5.07
#